data_dc3c279761fca128a32a4bca81a2d291
#
_entry.id   dc3c279761fca128a32a4bca81a2d291
#
_cell.length_a   1.000
_cell.length_b   1.000
_cell.length_c   1.000
_cell.angle_alpha   90.00
_cell.angle_beta   90.00
_cell.angle_gamma   90.00
#
_symmetry.space_group_name_H-M   'P 1'
#
loop_
_entity.id
_entity.type
_entity.pdbx_description
1 polymer ?
#
loop_
_entity_poly.entity_id
_entity_poly.type
_entity_poly.pdbx_seq_one_letter_code
_entity_poly.pdbx_strand_id
1 'polypeptide(L)'
;MMARKPNRDRTMTKSAGKKTTKGLTQLGAAAAIPASPEKAVLERVANPHPGENYVARFTVPEFTSICPVTGQPDFAHLVIDYVPGKWLVESKSLKLYLQSFRNHGAFHEDCTVAIGKR
;
A
#
# COMPACT_ATOMS: atom_id res chain seq x y z
N MET A 1 -7.83 -2.61 -22.68
CA MET A 1 -7.64 -1.46 -21.84
C MET A 1 -8.78 -0.47 -22.01
N MET A 2 -9.25 0.13 -20.97
CA MET A 2 -10.36 0.97 -21.09
C MET A 2 -10.01 2.41 -20.92
N ALA A 3 -10.62 3.22 -21.74
CA ALA A 3 -10.43 4.65 -21.64
C ALA A 3 -10.97 5.17 -20.33
N ARG A 4 -10.23 6.04 -19.71
CA ARG A 4 -10.67 6.66 -18.50
C ARG A 4 -11.38 7.94 -18.83
N LYS A 5 -12.53 8.10 -18.27
CA LYS A 5 -13.22 9.36 -18.42
C LYS A 5 -12.59 10.41 -17.54
N PRO A 6 -12.53 11.66 -17.97
CA PRO A 6 -12.06 12.70 -17.11
C PRO A 6 -12.96 12.84 -15.89
N ASN A 7 -12.37 13.07 -14.78
CA ASN A 7 -13.11 13.27 -13.56
C ASN A 7 -13.72 14.67 -13.60
N ARG A 8 -15.02 14.70 -13.64
CA ARG A 8 -15.74 15.94 -13.75
C ARG A 8 -16.33 16.43 -12.46
N ASP A 9 -16.26 15.62 -11.44
CA ASP A 9 -17.02 15.94 -10.25
C ASP A 9 -16.13 15.97 -9.02
N ARG A 10 -15.22 16.91 -9.05
CA ARG A 10 -14.26 17.05 -7.97
C ARG A 10 -14.90 17.38 -6.65
N THR A 11 -16.02 18.08 -6.66
CA THR A 11 -16.70 18.43 -5.43
C THR A 11 -17.22 17.20 -4.72
N MET A 12 -17.88 16.31 -5.45
CA MET A 12 -18.33 15.05 -4.87
C MET A 12 -17.19 14.19 -4.41
N THR A 13 -16.10 14.16 -5.18
CA THR A 13 -14.91 13.40 -4.81
C THR A 13 -14.34 13.89 -3.49
N LYS A 14 -14.27 15.21 -3.30
CA LYS A 14 -13.81 15.77 -2.04
C LYS A 14 -14.69 15.34 -0.87
N SER A 15 -15.98 15.42 -1.04
CA SER A 15 -16.91 15.05 0.03
C SER A 15 -16.79 13.58 0.38
N ALA A 16 -16.77 12.71 -0.63
CA ALA A 16 -16.57 11.29 -0.43
C ALA A 16 -15.21 11.00 0.20
N GLY A 17 -14.16 11.72 -0.24
CA GLY A 17 -12.83 11.58 0.30
C GLY A 17 -12.76 11.88 1.80
N LYS A 18 -13.46 12.91 2.26
CA LYS A 18 -13.52 13.22 3.69
C LYS A 18 -14.11 12.07 4.50
N LYS A 19 -15.17 11.44 4.00
CA LYS A 19 -15.78 10.32 4.70
C LYS A 19 -14.87 9.10 4.73
N THR A 20 -14.21 8.79 3.60
CA THR A 20 -13.37 7.59 3.50
C THR A 20 -12.03 7.77 4.19
N THR A 21 -11.58 9.01 4.38
CA THR A 21 -10.28 9.28 5.00
C THR A 21 -10.36 9.50 6.51
N LYS A 22 -11.56 9.39 7.08
CA LYS A 22 -11.73 9.53 8.53
C LYS A 22 -10.87 8.50 9.27
N GLY A 23 -10.10 8.98 10.23
CA GLY A 23 -9.23 8.13 11.03
C GLY A 23 -7.86 7.85 10.42
N LEU A 24 -7.61 8.30 9.20
CA LEU A 24 -6.30 8.16 8.59
C LEU A 24 -5.33 9.19 9.15
N THR A 25 -4.09 8.79 9.34
CA THR A 25 -3.07 9.65 9.94
C THR A 25 -1.96 10.01 8.97
N GLN A 26 -1.85 9.30 7.86
CA GLN A 26 -0.71 9.43 6.93
C GLN A 26 -1.10 10.12 5.64
N LEU A 27 -2.29 9.85 5.13
CA LEU A 27 -2.73 10.44 3.87
C LEU A 27 -2.85 11.95 3.99
N GLY A 28 -2.23 12.66 3.04
CA GLY A 28 -2.26 14.13 3.02
C GLY A 28 -1.35 14.79 4.04
N ALA A 29 -0.55 14.03 4.78
CA ALA A 29 0.37 14.54 5.77
C ALA A 29 1.81 14.20 5.41
N ALA A 30 2.75 14.95 5.95
CA ALA A 30 4.16 14.61 5.87
C ALA A 30 4.43 13.52 6.91
N ALA A 31 4.59 12.30 6.44
CA ALA A 31 4.83 11.16 7.31
C ALA A 31 6.24 10.61 7.06
N ALA A 32 6.94 10.31 8.15
CA ALA A 32 8.25 9.70 8.07
C ALA A 32 8.16 8.25 7.60
N ILE A 33 9.21 7.77 6.95
CA ILE A 33 9.32 6.35 6.62
C ILE A 33 9.50 5.59 7.94
N PRO A 34 8.70 4.54 8.19
CA PRO A 34 8.88 3.74 9.41
C PRO A 34 10.28 3.13 9.48
N ALA A 35 10.80 2.98 10.69
CA ALA A 35 12.15 2.47 10.90
C ALA A 35 12.28 1.00 10.52
N SER A 36 11.20 0.24 10.58
CA SER A 36 11.16 -1.17 10.23
C SER A 36 9.76 -1.56 9.80
N PRO A 37 9.59 -2.69 9.08
CA PRO A 37 8.26 -3.15 8.68
C PRO A 37 7.32 -3.40 9.87
N GLU A 38 7.86 -3.86 10.98
CA GLU A 38 7.07 -4.14 12.17
C GLU A 38 6.48 -2.87 12.78
N LYS A 39 7.17 -1.74 12.63
CA LYS A 39 6.73 -0.45 13.16
C LYS A 39 5.79 0.30 12.21
N ALA A 40 5.68 -0.16 10.98
CA ALA A 40 4.79 0.48 10.02
C ALA A 40 3.33 0.22 10.36
N VAL A 41 2.51 1.23 10.15
CA VAL A 41 1.06 1.12 10.34
C VAL A 41 0.40 1.09 8.97
N LEU A 42 -0.25 -0.01 8.66
CA LEU A 42 -1.01 -0.15 7.42
C LEU A 42 -2.45 0.27 7.70
N GLU A 43 -2.88 1.33 7.04
CA GLU A 43 -4.19 1.90 7.24
C GLU A 43 -5.20 1.33 6.22
N ARG A 44 -6.46 1.54 6.48
CA ARG A 44 -7.54 1.04 5.63
C ARG A 44 -8.64 2.08 5.49
N VAL A 45 -9.35 2.00 4.37
CA VAL A 45 -10.52 2.84 4.10
C VAL A 45 -11.71 1.94 3.77
N ALA A 46 -12.90 2.47 3.92
CA ALA A 46 -14.10 1.69 3.58
C ALA A 46 -14.12 1.40 2.08
N ASN A 47 -14.45 0.15 1.74
CA ASN A 47 -14.63 -0.24 0.35
C ASN A 47 -15.92 0.40 -0.17
N PRO A 48 -15.88 1.22 -1.23
CA PRO A 48 -17.10 1.84 -1.77
C PRO A 48 -18.00 0.86 -2.53
N HIS A 49 -17.50 -0.34 -2.82
CA HIS A 49 -18.25 -1.35 -3.55
C HIS A 49 -18.22 -2.71 -2.83
N PRO A 50 -18.72 -2.77 -1.59
CA PRO A 50 -18.55 -3.98 -0.78
C PRO A 50 -19.31 -5.20 -1.29
N GLY A 51 -20.30 -4.99 -2.16
CA GLY A 51 -21.06 -6.09 -2.76
C GLY A 51 -20.46 -6.63 -4.04
N GLU A 52 -19.37 -6.04 -4.52
CA GLU A 52 -18.74 -6.46 -5.77
C GLU A 52 -17.50 -7.29 -5.52
N ASN A 53 -17.33 -8.33 -6.32
CA ASN A 53 -16.08 -9.08 -6.32
C ASN A 53 -15.16 -8.51 -7.39
N TYR A 54 -14.07 -7.92 -6.98
CA TYR A 54 -13.07 -7.40 -7.89
C TYR A 54 -11.68 -7.54 -7.28
N VAL A 55 -10.68 -7.53 -8.14
CA VAL A 55 -9.29 -7.61 -7.70
C VAL A 55 -8.69 -6.21 -7.71
N ALA A 56 -8.09 -5.83 -6.59
CA ALA A 56 -7.27 -4.64 -6.50
C ALA A 56 -5.81 -5.06 -6.64
N ARG A 57 -5.08 -4.40 -7.52
CA ARG A 57 -3.67 -4.70 -7.76
C ARG A 57 -2.80 -3.49 -7.52
N PHE A 58 -1.74 -3.68 -6.73
CA PHE A 58 -0.65 -2.73 -6.60
C PHE A 58 0.58 -3.30 -7.28
N THR A 59 1.23 -2.48 -8.09
CA THR A 59 2.47 -2.84 -8.75
C THR A 59 3.57 -1.93 -8.23
N VAL A 60 4.63 -2.53 -7.69
CA VAL A 60 5.71 -1.80 -7.03
C VAL A 60 7.04 -2.20 -7.67
N PRO A 61 7.44 -1.52 -8.75
CA PRO A 61 8.66 -1.90 -9.47
C PRO A 61 9.95 -1.51 -8.74
N GLU A 62 9.87 -0.65 -7.74
CA GLU A 62 11.01 -0.13 -7.01
C GLU A 62 11.20 -0.75 -5.62
N PHE A 63 10.63 -1.90 -5.36
CA PHE A 63 10.76 -2.54 -4.05
C PHE A 63 12.23 -2.85 -3.76
N THR A 64 12.68 -2.51 -2.56
CA THR A 64 14.06 -2.70 -2.15
C THR A 64 14.10 -3.26 -0.73
N SER A 65 14.96 -4.24 -0.51
CA SER A 65 15.32 -4.74 0.81
C SER A 65 16.83 -4.89 0.88
N ILE A 66 17.35 -5.43 1.97
CA ILE A 66 18.77 -5.67 2.12
C ILE A 66 19.03 -7.17 2.12
N CYS A 67 20.00 -7.59 1.34
CA CYS A 67 20.46 -8.98 1.39
C CYS A 67 21.03 -9.27 2.78
N PRO A 68 20.50 -10.26 3.50
CA PRO A 68 20.96 -10.53 4.86
C PRO A 68 22.38 -11.13 4.91
N VAL A 69 22.89 -11.58 3.76
CA VAL A 69 24.22 -12.16 3.67
C VAL A 69 25.26 -11.09 3.34
N THR A 70 24.98 -10.27 2.32
CA THR A 70 25.97 -9.31 1.81
C THR A 70 25.76 -7.89 2.31
N GLY A 71 24.59 -7.56 2.85
CA GLY A 71 24.25 -6.20 3.24
C GLY A 71 24.00 -5.27 2.06
N GLN A 72 23.97 -5.79 0.85
CA GLN A 72 23.72 -5.00 -0.35
C GLN A 72 22.22 -4.89 -0.63
N PRO A 73 21.80 -3.82 -1.33
CA PRO A 73 20.40 -3.69 -1.72
C PRO A 73 19.96 -4.80 -2.67
N ASP A 74 18.81 -5.36 -2.40
CA ASP A 74 18.13 -6.31 -3.28
C ASP A 74 16.90 -5.62 -3.86
N PHE A 75 16.75 -5.70 -5.18
CA PHE A 75 15.66 -5.06 -5.89
C PHE A 75 14.66 -6.10 -6.37
N ALA A 76 13.40 -5.75 -6.35
CA ALA A 76 12.34 -6.62 -6.83
C ALA A 76 11.19 -5.83 -7.41
N HIS A 77 10.45 -6.47 -8.30
CA HIS A 77 9.18 -6.00 -8.78
C HIS A 77 8.10 -6.74 -7.99
N LEU A 78 7.39 -6.01 -7.15
CA LEU A 78 6.39 -6.59 -6.29
C LEU A 78 4.99 -6.37 -6.87
N VAL A 79 4.19 -7.41 -6.88
CA VAL A 79 2.78 -7.33 -7.27
C VAL A 79 1.94 -7.84 -6.11
N ILE A 80 0.98 -7.02 -5.68
CA ILE A 80 0.06 -7.39 -4.62
C ILE A 80 -1.34 -7.39 -5.20
N ASP A 81 -1.99 -8.56 -5.17
CA ASP A 81 -3.37 -8.72 -5.58
C ASP A 81 -4.21 -9.08 -4.38
N TYR A 82 -5.37 -8.46 -4.25
CA TYR A 82 -6.32 -8.87 -3.22
C TYR A 82 -7.76 -8.58 -3.66
N VAL A 83 -8.68 -9.31 -3.08
CA VAL A 83 -10.12 -9.07 -3.28
C VAL A 83 -10.63 -8.32 -2.06
N PRO A 84 -11.00 -7.04 -2.20
CA PRO A 84 -11.48 -6.28 -1.04
C PRO A 84 -12.81 -6.82 -0.54
N GLY A 85 -12.93 -6.88 0.76
CA GLY A 85 -14.21 -7.12 1.40
C GLY A 85 -14.80 -5.78 1.86
N LYS A 86 -14.87 -5.61 3.17
CA LYS A 86 -15.37 -4.39 3.80
C LYS A 86 -14.40 -3.21 3.65
N TRP A 87 -13.12 -3.49 3.50
CA TRP A 87 -12.06 -2.49 3.56
C TRP A 87 -11.16 -2.54 2.34
N LEU A 88 -10.59 -1.39 2.01
CA LEU A 88 -9.47 -1.26 1.08
C LEU A 88 -8.21 -0.93 1.86
N VAL A 89 -7.08 -1.39 1.37
CA VAL A 89 -5.77 -0.94 1.87
C VAL A 89 -5.56 0.51 1.43
N GLU A 90 -5.17 1.36 2.37
CA GLU A 90 -4.88 2.75 2.04
C GLU A 90 -3.48 2.84 1.40
N SER A 91 -3.40 3.44 0.23
CA SER A 91 -2.23 3.34 -0.64
C SER A 91 -0.99 4.06 -0.13
N LYS A 92 -1.15 5.20 0.57
CA LYS A 92 0.02 5.90 1.11
C LYS A 92 0.64 5.14 2.27
N SER A 93 -0.18 4.58 3.14
CA SER A 93 0.32 3.75 4.24
C SER A 93 0.99 2.49 3.71
N LEU A 94 0.44 1.91 2.64
CA LEU A 94 1.08 0.78 1.97
C LEU A 94 2.45 1.17 1.41
N LYS A 95 2.53 2.32 0.75
CA LYS A 95 3.80 2.82 0.22
C LYS A 95 4.84 2.96 1.33
N LEU A 96 4.47 3.56 2.45
CA LEU A 96 5.39 3.74 3.57
C LEU A 96 5.78 2.40 4.20
N TYR A 97 4.83 1.48 4.31
CA TYR A 97 5.11 0.13 4.77
C TYR A 97 6.14 -0.56 3.88
N LEU A 98 5.95 -0.51 2.56
CA LEU A 98 6.87 -1.15 1.62
C LEU A 98 8.24 -0.47 1.62
N GLN A 99 8.28 0.85 1.78
CA GLN A 99 9.55 1.57 1.91
C GLN A 99 10.31 1.20 3.18
N SER A 100 9.61 0.77 4.22
CA SER A 100 10.25 0.38 5.48
C SER A 100 11.15 -0.85 5.33
N PHE A 101 11.00 -1.62 4.25
CA PHE A 101 11.89 -2.74 3.96
C PHE A 101 13.24 -2.31 3.42
N ARG A 102 13.41 -1.05 3.03
CA ARG A 102 14.63 -0.58 2.37
C ARG A 102 15.90 -0.93 3.12
N ASN A 103 15.89 -0.84 4.44
CA ASN A 103 17.04 -1.16 5.27
C ASN A 103 16.81 -2.42 6.11
N HIS A 104 15.85 -3.25 5.69
CA HIS A 104 15.47 -4.46 6.39
C HIS A 104 16.17 -5.66 5.74
N GLY A 105 17.01 -6.35 6.52
CA GLY A 105 17.74 -7.52 6.04
C GLY A 105 16.87 -8.76 6.03
N ALA A 106 16.40 -9.15 4.85
CA ALA A 106 15.58 -10.35 4.69
C ALA A 106 15.63 -10.80 3.24
N PHE A 107 15.51 -12.11 3.03
CA PHE A 107 15.38 -12.64 1.68
C PHE A 107 14.01 -12.25 1.09
N HIS A 108 13.93 -12.20 -0.24
CA HIS A 108 12.69 -11.85 -0.94
C HIS A 108 11.53 -12.75 -0.53
N GLU A 109 11.78 -14.02 -0.29
CA GLU A 109 10.77 -14.98 0.12
C GLU A 109 10.17 -14.60 1.47
N ASP A 110 11.02 -14.20 2.42
CA ASP A 110 10.56 -13.77 3.74
C ASP A 110 9.76 -12.46 3.65
N CYS A 111 10.21 -11.53 2.81
CA CYS A 111 9.48 -10.29 2.55
C CYS A 111 8.10 -10.58 1.97
N THR A 112 8.03 -11.51 1.02
CA THR A 112 6.78 -11.89 0.36
C THR A 112 5.79 -12.45 1.38
N VAL A 113 6.23 -13.34 2.24
CA VAL A 113 5.38 -13.94 3.27
C VAL A 113 4.92 -12.88 4.27
N ALA A 114 5.83 -12.02 4.71
CA ALA A 114 5.50 -10.96 5.67
C ALA A 114 4.45 -10.00 5.12
N ILE A 115 4.62 -9.58 3.87
CA ILE A 115 3.68 -8.67 3.20
C ILE A 115 2.32 -9.35 3.03
N GLY A 116 2.31 -10.60 2.61
CA GLY A 116 1.06 -11.33 2.41
C GLY A 116 0.27 -11.58 3.69
N LYS A 117 0.94 -11.63 4.83
CA LYS A 117 0.29 -11.83 6.13
C LYS A 117 -0.19 -10.54 6.78
N ARG A 118 0.30 -9.38 6.32
CA ARG A 118 -0.01 -8.11 6.92
C ARG A 118 -1.47 -7.73 6.71
#